data_52cf794a35a3ab2c35c33d321fd9a22b
#
_entry.id   52cf794a35a3ab2c35c33d321fd9a22b
#
_cell.length_a   1.000
_cell.length_b   1.000
_cell.length_c   1.000
_cell.angle_alpha   90.00
_cell.angle_beta   90.00
_cell.angle_gamma   90.00
#
_symmetry.space_group_name_H-M   'P 1'
#
loop_
_entity.id
_entity.type
_entity.pdbx_description
1 polymer ?
#
loop_
_entity_poly.entity_id
_entity_poly.type
_entity_poly.pdbx_seq_one_letter_code
_entity_poly.pdbx_strand_id
1 'polypeptide(L)'
;MQVLVGLLALALLGAGPAAPAEPPVVRVKLTTQAGVIVLAIDVKRAPATARNFLAYVDDGRLDGTRFYRASRRKGAPQLGFVQGGIDTDARRRLEPVALEPTSKTGLRHVDGAVSMARYEGVNTGTANFSLMVGASPNMDARPGSPGYAVFGRVVGGMDVVKRILAMPTNPGGDGAMKGQLMTRPVTILSAQRLDGTPHPTGRAKVWLLFRR
;
A
#
# COMPACT_ATOMS: atom_id res chain seq x y z
N MET A 1 -11.18 -73.87 4.78
CA MET A 1 -11.75 -72.61 5.20
C MET A 1 -10.55 -71.69 5.61
N GLN A 2 -10.03 -70.88 4.69
CA GLN A 2 -8.94 -69.90 4.98
C GLN A 2 -9.58 -68.55 5.16
N VAL A 3 -9.36 -67.92 6.31
CA VAL A 3 -9.82 -66.60 6.64
C VAL A 3 -8.68 -65.63 6.27
N LEU A 4 -8.90 -64.80 5.26
CA LEU A 4 -7.99 -63.73 4.84
C LEU A 4 -8.21 -62.55 5.78
N VAL A 5 -7.23 -62.21 6.62
CA VAL A 5 -7.19 -60.99 7.44
C VAL A 5 -6.53 -59.89 6.61
N GLY A 6 -7.34 -58.96 6.10
CA GLY A 6 -6.85 -57.77 5.39
C GLY A 6 -6.34 -56.71 6.39
N LEU A 7 -5.05 -56.41 6.38
CA LEU A 7 -4.48 -55.29 7.10
C LEU A 7 -4.81 -53.96 6.36
N LEU A 8 -5.64 -53.13 7.00
CA LEU A 8 -5.93 -51.80 6.54
C LEU A 8 -4.81 -50.85 7.06
N ALA A 9 -3.89 -50.48 6.20
CA ALA A 9 -2.85 -49.50 6.53
C ALA A 9 -3.45 -48.10 6.48
N LEU A 10 -3.69 -47.51 7.66
CA LEU A 10 -4.12 -46.11 7.80
C LEU A 10 -2.89 -45.18 7.60
N ALA A 11 -2.80 -44.57 6.43
CA ALA A 11 -1.76 -43.57 6.15
C ALA A 11 -2.05 -42.29 6.94
N LEU A 12 -1.27 -42.01 8.00
CA LEU A 12 -1.24 -40.72 8.67
C LEU A 12 -0.61 -39.73 7.73
N LEU A 13 -1.41 -38.88 7.05
CA LEU A 13 -0.93 -37.67 6.40
C LEU A 13 -0.45 -36.71 7.51
N GLY A 14 0.85 -36.67 7.72
CA GLY A 14 1.49 -35.70 8.60
C GLY A 14 1.22 -34.29 8.09
N ALA A 15 0.49 -33.49 8.84
CA ALA A 15 0.41 -32.04 8.60
C ALA A 15 1.83 -31.46 8.68
N GLY A 16 2.34 -30.96 7.58
CA GLY A 16 3.60 -30.23 7.56
C GLY A 16 3.58 -29.06 8.53
N PRO A 17 4.73 -28.54 8.96
CA PRO A 17 4.80 -27.39 9.88
C PRO A 17 4.01 -26.23 9.29
N ALA A 18 3.07 -25.70 10.09
CA ALA A 18 2.28 -24.53 9.71
C ALA A 18 3.24 -23.36 9.41
N ALA A 19 3.04 -22.66 8.28
CA ALA A 19 3.80 -21.48 7.96
C ALA A 19 3.73 -20.48 9.13
N PRO A 20 4.83 -19.78 9.47
CA PRO A 20 4.83 -18.79 10.54
C PRO A 20 3.72 -17.76 10.30
N ALA A 21 2.96 -17.46 11.34
CA ALA A 21 1.90 -16.45 11.27
C ALA A 21 2.50 -15.08 10.88
N GLU A 22 1.84 -14.36 9.97
CA GLU A 22 2.23 -13.00 9.60
C GLU A 22 2.26 -12.11 10.85
N PRO A 23 3.33 -11.32 11.09
CA PRO A 23 3.38 -10.41 12.23
C PRO A 23 2.25 -9.37 12.15
N PRO A 24 1.74 -8.88 13.30
CA PRO A 24 0.64 -7.90 13.33
C PRO A 24 0.97 -6.59 12.62
N VAL A 25 2.25 -6.29 12.47
CA VAL A 25 2.79 -5.14 11.74
C VAL A 25 3.98 -5.61 10.92
N VAL A 26 3.98 -5.30 9.63
CA VAL A 26 5.07 -5.60 8.69
C VAL A 26 5.75 -4.31 8.27
N ARG A 27 7.07 -4.23 8.45
CA ARG A 27 7.84 -3.08 7.94
C ARG A 27 8.18 -3.28 6.47
N VAL A 28 8.06 -2.18 5.72
CA VAL A 28 8.40 -2.11 4.29
C VAL A 28 9.35 -0.95 4.06
N LYS A 29 10.48 -1.22 3.41
CA LYS A 29 11.43 -0.21 2.95
C LYS A 29 11.09 0.20 1.53
N LEU A 30 10.83 1.48 1.31
CA LEU A 30 10.76 2.10 0.00
C LEU A 30 12.10 2.81 -0.26
N THR A 31 12.87 2.34 -1.22
CA THR A 31 14.06 3.05 -1.72
C THR A 31 13.61 3.95 -2.85
N THR A 32 13.81 5.25 -2.72
CA THR A 32 13.40 6.24 -3.72
C THR A 32 14.57 7.09 -4.19
N GLN A 33 14.40 7.80 -5.31
CA GLN A 33 15.40 8.80 -5.76
C GLN A 33 15.61 9.94 -4.75
N ALA A 34 14.65 10.20 -3.85
CA ALA A 34 14.74 11.24 -2.84
C ALA A 34 15.29 10.75 -1.49
N GLY A 35 15.49 9.44 -1.33
CA GLY A 35 15.94 8.79 -0.10
C GLY A 35 15.09 7.60 0.30
N VAL A 36 15.36 7.03 1.47
CA VAL A 36 14.68 5.85 2.00
C VAL A 36 13.51 6.27 2.91
N ILE A 37 12.36 5.60 2.73
CA ILE A 37 11.19 5.72 3.60
C ILE A 37 10.89 4.32 4.15
N VAL A 38 10.62 4.21 5.45
CA VAL A 38 10.22 2.96 6.07
C VAL A 38 8.78 3.09 6.55
N LEU A 39 7.93 2.18 6.10
CA LEU A 39 6.52 2.07 6.47
C LEU A 39 6.32 0.92 7.44
N ALA A 40 5.45 1.09 8.44
CA ALA A 40 4.92 0.02 9.28
C ALA A 40 3.47 -0.24 8.85
N ILE A 41 3.21 -1.38 8.24
CA ILE A 41 1.92 -1.79 7.66
C ILE A 41 1.15 -2.61 8.71
N ASP A 42 -0.04 -2.17 9.07
CA ASP A 42 -0.86 -2.76 10.13
C ASP A 42 -1.75 -3.88 9.58
N VAL A 43 -1.22 -5.09 9.58
CA VAL A 43 -1.92 -6.28 9.09
C VAL A 43 -3.06 -6.69 10.02
N LYS A 44 -2.96 -6.34 11.31
CA LYS A 44 -3.97 -6.70 12.31
C LYS A 44 -5.24 -5.86 12.20
N ARG A 45 -5.12 -4.53 12.08
CA ARG A 45 -6.27 -3.62 12.12
C ARG A 45 -6.90 -3.36 10.74
N ALA A 46 -6.08 -3.36 9.68
CA ALA A 46 -6.54 -3.16 8.30
C ALA A 46 -6.09 -4.35 7.40
N PRO A 47 -6.53 -5.58 7.69
CA PRO A 47 -5.97 -6.79 7.07
C PRO A 47 -6.15 -6.87 5.55
N ALA A 48 -7.28 -6.45 5.00
CA ALA A 48 -7.52 -6.52 3.57
C ALA A 48 -6.65 -5.50 2.82
N THR A 49 -6.61 -4.26 3.28
CA THR A 49 -5.83 -3.17 2.68
C THR A 49 -4.33 -3.43 2.82
N ALA A 50 -3.89 -3.90 4.00
CA ALA A 50 -2.50 -4.24 4.27
C ALA A 50 -2.02 -5.39 3.36
N ARG A 51 -2.76 -6.50 3.28
CA ARG A 51 -2.41 -7.64 2.40
C ARG A 51 -2.36 -7.23 0.93
N ASN A 52 -3.32 -6.41 0.48
CA ASN A 52 -3.29 -5.87 -0.87
C ASN A 52 -2.00 -5.10 -1.12
N PHE A 53 -1.62 -4.15 -0.25
CA PHE A 53 -0.38 -3.39 -0.40
C PHE A 53 0.86 -4.30 -0.38
N LEU A 54 0.92 -5.26 0.55
CA LEU A 54 2.03 -6.21 0.65
C LEU A 54 2.13 -7.12 -0.58
N ALA A 55 1.03 -7.49 -1.23
CA ALA A 55 1.05 -8.24 -2.49
C ALA A 55 1.73 -7.44 -3.61
N TYR A 56 1.53 -6.12 -3.67
CA TYR A 56 2.27 -5.26 -4.61
C TYR A 56 3.77 -5.20 -4.30
N VAL A 57 4.14 -5.21 -3.02
CA VAL A 57 5.54 -5.24 -2.58
C VAL A 57 6.17 -6.58 -2.95
N ASP A 58 5.53 -7.70 -2.60
CA ASP A 58 6.04 -9.06 -2.79
C ASP A 58 6.18 -9.43 -4.27
N ASP A 59 5.29 -8.92 -5.11
CA ASP A 59 5.37 -9.08 -6.56
C ASP A 59 6.38 -8.12 -7.23
N GLY A 60 6.94 -7.12 -6.51
CA GLY A 60 7.76 -6.06 -7.09
C GLY A 60 6.97 -5.14 -8.04
N ARG A 61 5.65 -5.03 -7.88
CA ARG A 61 4.77 -4.21 -8.74
C ARG A 61 4.96 -2.72 -8.51
N LEU A 62 5.50 -2.31 -7.35
CA LEU A 62 5.81 -0.92 -7.03
C LEU A 62 7.17 -0.46 -7.57
N ASP A 63 8.07 -1.38 -7.94
CA ASP A 63 9.40 -1.05 -8.42
C ASP A 63 9.36 -0.29 -9.75
N GLY A 64 10.01 0.86 -9.78
CA GLY A 64 9.99 1.78 -10.92
C GLY A 64 8.70 2.60 -11.04
N THR A 65 7.76 2.50 -10.09
CA THR A 65 6.61 3.42 -9.99
C THR A 65 7.03 4.75 -9.37
N ARG A 66 6.10 5.68 -9.14
CA ARG A 66 6.45 7.05 -8.76
C ARG A 66 5.56 7.62 -7.67
N PHE A 67 6.12 8.51 -6.86
CA PHE A 67 5.33 9.57 -6.24
C PHE A 67 5.10 10.64 -7.31
N TYR A 68 3.85 10.87 -7.67
CA TYR A 68 3.46 11.73 -8.79
C TYR A 68 2.63 12.94 -8.38
N ARG A 69 2.09 12.95 -7.15
CA ARG A 69 1.21 14.00 -6.64
C ARG A 69 1.69 14.52 -5.28
N ALA A 70 1.73 15.83 -5.13
CA ALA A 70 1.94 16.55 -3.87
C ALA A 70 0.73 17.45 -3.61
N SER A 71 -0.13 17.04 -2.70
CA SER A 71 -1.32 17.79 -2.29
C SER A 71 -1.02 18.59 -1.04
N ARG A 72 -0.83 19.90 -1.18
CA ARG A 72 -0.50 20.81 -0.08
C ARG A 72 -1.75 21.47 0.47
N ARG A 73 -1.80 21.65 1.77
CA ARG A 73 -2.89 22.35 2.45
C ARG A 73 -2.84 23.84 2.13
N LYS A 74 -3.98 24.42 1.72
CA LYS A 74 -4.10 25.87 1.53
C LYS A 74 -3.80 26.58 2.86
N GLY A 75 -2.95 27.62 2.84
CA GLY A 75 -2.52 28.34 4.03
C GLY A 75 -1.44 27.68 4.90
N ALA A 76 -1.13 26.38 4.64
CA ALA A 76 -0.07 25.65 5.35
C ALA A 76 0.61 24.65 4.39
N PRO A 77 1.38 25.12 3.39
CA PRO A 77 1.91 24.30 2.30
C PRO A 77 2.92 23.23 2.73
N GLN A 78 3.47 23.34 3.94
CA GLN A 78 4.31 22.33 4.58
C GLN A 78 3.52 21.09 5.05
N LEU A 79 2.18 21.17 5.07
CA LEU A 79 1.26 20.10 5.44
C LEU A 79 0.48 19.60 4.22
N GLY A 80 0.01 18.35 4.28
CA GLY A 80 -0.75 17.73 3.20
C GLY A 80 -0.43 16.26 3.04
N PHE A 81 -0.26 15.78 1.80
CA PHE A 81 0.17 14.41 1.54
C PHE A 81 0.91 14.29 0.21
N VAL A 82 1.73 13.29 0.09
CA VAL A 82 2.28 12.82 -1.18
C VAL A 82 1.58 11.54 -1.58
N GLN A 83 1.29 11.36 -2.86
CA GLN A 83 0.63 10.15 -3.39
C GLN A 83 1.51 9.51 -4.44
N GLY A 84 1.66 8.20 -4.32
CA GLY A 84 2.43 7.37 -5.23
C GLY A 84 1.75 6.04 -5.53
N GLY A 85 2.43 5.24 -6.35
CA GLY A 85 1.98 3.93 -6.79
C GLY A 85 1.86 3.83 -8.30
N ILE A 86 0.87 3.07 -8.79
CA ILE A 86 0.69 2.80 -10.21
C ILE A 86 -0.26 3.84 -10.81
N ASP A 87 0.30 4.87 -11.42
CA ASP A 87 -0.45 5.96 -12.06
C ASP A 87 -0.98 5.61 -13.46
N THR A 88 -0.17 4.99 -14.32
CA THR A 88 -0.49 4.81 -15.73
C THR A 88 -0.52 3.36 -16.20
N ASP A 89 0.29 2.46 -15.66
CA ASP A 89 0.40 1.08 -16.13
C ASP A 89 -0.63 0.14 -15.48
N ALA A 90 -1.83 0.05 -16.08
CA ALA A 90 -2.91 -0.81 -15.59
C ALA A 90 -2.52 -2.30 -15.47
N ARG A 91 -1.54 -2.78 -16.26
CA ARG A 91 -1.07 -4.19 -16.23
C ARG A 91 -0.44 -4.57 -14.90
N ARG A 92 -0.02 -3.60 -14.11
CA ARG A 92 0.53 -3.82 -12.76
C ARG A 92 -0.54 -3.93 -11.68
N ARG A 93 -1.79 -3.54 -11.96
CA ARG A 93 -2.85 -3.51 -10.97
C ARG A 93 -3.32 -4.91 -10.63
N LEU A 94 -3.60 -5.12 -9.36
CA LEU A 94 -4.34 -6.26 -8.84
C LEU A 94 -5.82 -5.87 -8.69
N GLU A 95 -6.66 -6.83 -8.32
CA GLU A 95 -8.07 -6.57 -8.05
C GLU A 95 -8.27 -5.51 -6.96
N PRO A 96 -9.31 -4.70 -7.06
CA PRO A 96 -9.65 -3.73 -6.02
C PRO A 96 -9.93 -4.40 -4.67
N VAL A 97 -9.62 -3.70 -3.59
CA VAL A 97 -9.87 -4.16 -2.23
C VAL A 97 -11.07 -3.42 -1.63
N ALA A 98 -11.85 -4.14 -0.81
CA ALA A 98 -12.93 -3.54 -0.05
C ALA A 98 -12.40 -2.49 0.94
N LEU A 99 -13.13 -1.38 1.09
CA LEU A 99 -12.77 -0.31 2.01
C LEU A 99 -12.82 -0.79 3.46
N GLU A 100 -11.74 -0.60 4.20
CA GLU A 100 -11.68 -0.73 5.65
C GLU A 100 -11.68 0.67 6.27
N PRO A 101 -12.85 1.24 6.58
CA PRO A 101 -12.96 2.62 7.02
C PRO A 101 -12.34 2.82 8.41
N THR A 102 -11.84 4.02 8.68
CA THR A 102 -11.20 4.38 9.95
C THR A 102 -12.13 4.19 11.16
N SER A 103 -13.44 4.26 10.96
CA SER A 103 -14.45 3.98 11.99
C SER A 103 -14.48 2.51 12.44
N LYS A 104 -14.03 1.57 11.59
CA LYS A 104 -13.92 0.14 11.93
C LYS A 104 -12.52 -0.23 12.43
N THR A 105 -11.49 0.30 11.79
CA THR A 105 -10.11 -0.06 12.10
C THR A 105 -9.56 0.65 13.34
N GLY A 106 -10.14 1.81 13.70
CA GLY A 106 -9.62 2.71 14.73
C GLY A 106 -8.35 3.45 14.33
N LEU A 107 -7.82 3.19 13.12
CA LEU A 107 -6.70 3.94 12.55
C LEU A 107 -7.20 5.31 12.07
N ARG A 108 -6.31 6.34 12.10
CA ARG A 108 -6.67 7.71 11.73
C ARG A 108 -5.63 8.35 10.85
N HIS A 109 -6.05 9.37 10.08
CA HIS A 109 -5.16 10.20 9.25
C HIS A 109 -4.38 11.20 10.11
N VAL A 110 -3.50 10.69 10.96
CA VAL A 110 -2.52 11.49 11.72
C VAL A 110 -1.25 11.74 10.89
N ASP A 111 -0.31 12.52 11.42
CA ASP A 111 1.01 12.69 10.79
C ASP A 111 1.69 11.33 10.55
N GLY A 112 2.24 11.15 9.36
CA GLY A 112 2.86 9.90 8.93
C GLY A 112 1.90 8.78 8.55
N ALA A 113 0.57 8.93 8.63
CA ALA A 113 -0.36 7.87 8.24
C ALA A 113 -0.18 7.47 6.76
N VAL A 114 -0.30 6.16 6.50
CA VAL A 114 -0.34 5.57 5.16
C VAL A 114 -1.78 5.24 4.82
N SER A 115 -2.31 5.85 3.76
CA SER A 115 -3.71 5.78 3.36
C SER A 115 -3.87 5.24 1.95
N MET A 116 -4.85 4.36 1.72
CA MET A 116 -5.17 3.82 0.41
C MET A 116 -5.93 4.86 -0.41
N ALA A 117 -5.40 5.21 -1.58
CA ALA A 117 -6.10 6.04 -2.54
C ALA A 117 -7.15 5.21 -3.30
N ARG A 118 -8.28 5.82 -3.62
CA ARG A 118 -9.38 5.21 -4.36
C ARG A 118 -10.03 6.20 -5.32
N TYR A 119 -10.77 5.70 -6.28
CA TYR A 119 -11.68 6.50 -7.11
C TYR A 119 -12.96 6.84 -6.32
N GLU A 120 -14.00 7.33 -6.99
CA GLU A 120 -15.29 7.69 -6.35
C GLU A 120 -15.96 6.50 -5.66
N GLY A 121 -15.94 5.31 -6.28
CA GLY A 121 -16.46 4.09 -5.67
C GLY A 121 -15.69 3.68 -4.42
N VAL A 122 -16.39 3.28 -3.37
CA VAL A 122 -15.80 2.96 -2.06
C VAL A 122 -14.80 1.79 -2.11
N ASN A 123 -15.07 0.78 -2.95
CA ASN A 123 -14.27 -0.44 -3.08
C ASN A 123 -13.40 -0.41 -4.35
N THR A 124 -12.73 0.70 -4.62
CA THR A 124 -11.90 0.89 -5.82
C THR A 124 -10.42 1.09 -5.51
N GLY A 125 -10.02 0.89 -4.25
CA GLY A 125 -8.61 0.95 -3.85
C GLY A 125 -7.81 -0.20 -4.47
N THR A 126 -6.67 0.11 -5.10
CA THR A 126 -5.77 -0.88 -5.69
C THR A 126 -4.34 -0.70 -5.23
N ALA A 127 -3.55 0.09 -5.97
CA ALA A 127 -2.09 0.20 -5.83
C ALA A 127 -1.62 1.57 -5.35
N ASN A 128 -2.49 2.59 -5.40
CA ASN A 128 -2.08 3.95 -5.08
C ASN A 128 -2.27 4.22 -3.58
N PHE A 129 -1.27 4.86 -3.00
CA PHE A 129 -1.26 5.18 -1.58
C PHE A 129 -0.77 6.60 -1.34
N SER A 130 -1.14 7.15 -0.20
CA SER A 130 -0.75 8.49 0.24
C SER A 130 -0.01 8.42 1.58
N LEU A 131 1.03 9.24 1.73
CA LEU A 131 1.76 9.43 2.98
C LEU A 131 1.42 10.82 3.51
N MET A 132 0.84 10.87 4.71
CA MET A 132 0.38 12.11 5.33
C MET A 132 1.54 12.92 5.91
N VAL A 133 1.51 14.23 5.72
CA VAL A 133 2.35 15.22 6.40
C VAL A 133 1.42 16.13 7.20
N GLY A 134 1.38 15.91 8.50
CA GLY A 134 0.37 16.48 9.39
C GLY A 134 -0.96 15.72 9.36
N ALA A 135 -1.78 15.94 10.40
CA ALA A 135 -3.07 15.29 10.52
C ALA A 135 -4.07 15.78 9.46
N SER A 136 -4.90 14.87 8.94
CA SER A 136 -5.95 15.12 7.94
C SER A 136 -7.27 14.45 8.33
N PRO A 137 -7.89 14.84 9.45
CA PRO A 137 -9.11 14.18 9.99
C PRO A 137 -10.31 14.26 9.05
N ASN A 138 -10.33 15.19 8.10
CA ASN A 138 -11.33 15.27 7.05
C ASN A 138 -11.34 14.07 6.09
N MET A 139 -10.27 13.28 6.07
CA MET A 139 -10.16 12.03 5.30
C MET A 139 -10.63 10.80 6.09
N ASP A 140 -10.86 10.92 7.40
CA ASP A 140 -11.42 9.85 8.22
C ASP A 140 -12.91 9.62 7.89
N ALA A 141 -13.37 8.39 8.16
CA ALA A 141 -14.78 8.03 8.04
C ALA A 141 -15.63 8.83 9.05
N ARG A 142 -16.77 9.35 8.58
CA ARG A 142 -17.74 10.11 9.38
C ARG A 142 -19.14 9.97 8.77
N PRO A 143 -20.22 10.35 9.48
CA PRO A 143 -21.56 10.35 8.90
C PRO A 143 -21.59 11.05 7.53
N GLY A 144 -22.16 10.37 6.53
CA GLY A 144 -22.21 10.85 5.14
C GLY A 144 -20.91 10.75 4.32
N SER A 145 -19.80 10.28 4.91
CA SER A 145 -18.55 10.06 4.18
C SER A 145 -17.83 8.80 4.65
N PRO A 146 -17.60 7.82 3.79
CA PRO A 146 -16.89 6.59 4.14
C PRO A 146 -15.37 6.82 4.38
N GLY A 147 -14.83 7.97 3.97
CA GLY A 147 -13.41 8.31 4.09
C GLY A 147 -12.50 7.42 3.26
N TYR A 148 -11.26 7.25 3.75
CA TYR A 148 -10.23 6.42 3.15
C TYR A 148 -9.69 5.43 4.18
N ALA A 149 -9.14 4.30 3.70
CA ALA A 149 -8.56 3.30 4.56
C ALA A 149 -7.14 3.71 4.98
N VAL A 150 -6.90 3.90 6.26
CA VAL A 150 -5.55 3.97 6.82
C VAL A 150 -5.10 2.54 7.13
N PHE A 151 -3.90 2.16 6.68
CA PHE A 151 -3.39 0.79 6.82
C PHE A 151 -1.95 0.71 7.32
N GLY A 152 -1.38 1.84 7.77
CA GLY A 152 -0.02 1.88 8.28
C GLY A 152 0.44 3.29 8.62
N ARG A 153 1.73 3.40 8.90
CA ARG A 153 2.38 4.67 9.20
C ARG A 153 3.83 4.69 8.72
N VAL A 154 4.36 5.87 8.45
CA VAL A 154 5.80 6.12 8.26
C VAL A 154 6.50 6.00 9.60
N VAL A 155 7.55 5.17 9.69
CA VAL A 155 8.37 4.96 10.89
C VAL A 155 9.83 5.34 10.67
N GLY A 156 10.20 5.68 9.44
CA GLY A 156 11.53 6.21 9.07
C GLY A 156 11.45 7.01 7.79
N GLY A 157 12.28 8.06 7.64
CA GLY A 157 12.36 8.88 6.43
C GLY A 157 11.21 9.89 6.27
N MET A 158 10.62 10.37 7.36
CA MET A 158 9.58 11.41 7.31
C MET A 158 10.11 12.73 6.72
N ASP A 159 11.40 13.03 6.89
CA ASP A 159 12.09 14.14 6.24
C ASP A 159 12.11 13.98 4.71
N VAL A 160 12.29 12.73 4.20
CA VAL A 160 12.19 12.41 2.77
C VAL A 160 10.78 12.71 2.26
N VAL A 161 9.74 12.28 2.99
CA VAL A 161 8.33 12.54 2.64
C VAL A 161 8.07 14.05 2.57
N LYS A 162 8.56 14.82 3.54
CA LYS A 162 8.43 16.29 3.56
C LYS A 162 9.15 16.95 2.37
N ARG A 163 10.35 16.48 2.01
CA ARG A 163 11.05 16.96 0.80
C ARG A 163 10.26 16.68 -0.47
N ILE A 164 9.67 15.49 -0.60
CA ILE A 164 8.83 15.13 -1.74
C ILE A 164 7.58 16.02 -1.79
N LEU A 165 6.93 16.30 -0.65
CA LEU A 165 5.78 17.21 -0.58
C LEU A 165 6.13 18.64 -1.06
N ALA A 166 7.34 19.09 -0.78
CA ALA A 166 7.81 20.43 -1.15
C ALA A 166 8.19 20.58 -2.65
N MET A 167 8.27 19.48 -3.40
CA MET A 167 8.65 19.51 -4.82
C MET A 167 7.66 20.31 -5.67
N PRO A 168 8.13 20.99 -6.74
CA PRO A 168 7.27 21.77 -7.62
C PRO A 168 6.16 20.94 -8.26
N THR A 169 4.98 21.54 -8.36
CA THR A 169 3.83 20.99 -9.07
C THR A 169 3.46 21.88 -10.24
N ASN A 170 2.88 21.31 -11.31
CA ASN A 170 2.37 22.06 -12.45
C ASN A 170 0.91 22.49 -12.19
N PRO A 171 0.39 23.51 -12.91
CA PRO A 171 -1.00 23.93 -12.79
C PRO A 171 -2.01 22.97 -13.44
N GLY A 172 -1.53 21.95 -14.18
CA GLY A 172 -2.35 20.98 -14.86
C GLY A 172 -3.00 19.95 -13.94
N GLY A 173 -3.65 18.97 -14.55
CA GLY A 173 -4.47 17.96 -13.89
C GLY A 173 -5.94 18.41 -13.80
N ASP A 174 -6.82 17.43 -13.65
CA ASP A 174 -8.27 17.64 -13.59
C ASP A 174 -8.81 17.36 -12.20
N GLY A 175 -9.95 17.97 -11.88
CA GLY A 175 -10.67 17.73 -10.63
C GLY A 175 -9.79 17.92 -9.39
N ALA A 176 -9.79 16.92 -8.51
CA ALA A 176 -9.04 16.97 -7.25
C ALA A 176 -7.51 16.95 -7.41
N MET A 177 -6.98 16.72 -8.62
CA MET A 177 -5.52 16.71 -8.87
C MET A 177 -5.01 18.01 -9.48
N LYS A 178 -5.89 18.96 -9.80
CA LYS A 178 -5.51 20.24 -10.41
C LYS A 178 -4.48 20.98 -9.54
N GLY A 179 -3.34 21.34 -10.12
CA GLY A 179 -2.25 22.01 -9.45
C GLY A 179 -1.42 21.14 -8.49
N GLN A 180 -1.62 19.83 -8.48
CA GLN A 180 -0.98 18.92 -7.52
C GLN A 180 -0.07 17.88 -8.17
N LEU A 181 -0.04 17.81 -9.50
CA LEU A 181 0.85 16.88 -10.20
C LEU A 181 2.29 17.41 -10.16
N MET A 182 3.23 16.55 -9.77
CA MET A 182 4.65 16.90 -9.70
C MET A 182 5.21 17.16 -11.11
N THR A 183 5.97 18.24 -11.28
CA THR A 183 6.72 18.51 -12.53
C THR A 183 7.82 17.48 -12.74
N ARG A 184 8.38 16.95 -11.66
CA ARG A 184 9.38 15.87 -11.63
C ARG A 184 8.97 14.83 -10.61
N PRO A 185 8.19 13.79 -11.02
CA PRO A 185 7.83 12.69 -10.14
C PRO A 185 9.05 11.95 -9.58
N VAL A 186 8.96 11.49 -8.33
CA VAL A 186 10.04 10.78 -7.65
C VAL A 186 9.88 9.29 -7.81
N THR A 187 10.83 8.63 -8.44
CA THR A 187 10.79 7.18 -8.66
C THR A 187 10.96 6.40 -7.35
N ILE A 188 10.11 5.42 -7.14
CA ILE A 188 10.28 4.33 -6.17
C ILE A 188 11.16 3.29 -6.86
N LEU A 189 12.44 3.24 -6.48
CA LEU A 189 13.42 2.33 -7.09
C LEU A 189 13.12 0.88 -6.71
N SER A 190 12.74 0.64 -5.44
CA SER A 190 12.32 -0.66 -4.95
C SER A 190 11.43 -0.53 -3.72
N ALA A 191 10.56 -1.54 -3.51
CA ALA A 191 9.77 -1.73 -2.31
C ALA A 191 10.04 -3.15 -1.77
N GLN A 192 10.50 -3.27 -0.52
CA GLN A 192 10.92 -4.56 0.06
C GLN A 192 10.42 -4.69 1.50
N ARG A 193 9.92 -5.87 1.85
CA ARG A 193 9.66 -6.20 3.26
C ARG A 193 10.97 -6.19 4.06
N LEU A 194 10.88 -5.74 5.30
CA LEU A 194 11.92 -5.91 6.32
C LEU A 194 11.57 -7.00 7.32
N ASP A 195 10.28 -7.38 7.39
CA ASP A 195 9.75 -8.39 8.30
C ASP A 195 8.71 -9.28 7.59
N GLY A 196 8.39 -10.40 8.21
CA GLY A 196 7.40 -11.36 7.73
C GLY A 196 7.89 -12.16 6.52
N THR A 197 7.07 -13.09 6.08
CA THR A 197 7.36 -13.92 4.90
C THR A 197 6.72 -13.31 3.66
N PRO A 198 7.46 -13.12 2.54
CA PRO A 198 6.85 -12.70 1.29
C PRO A 198 5.84 -13.72 0.76
N HIS A 199 4.70 -13.24 0.27
CA HIS A 199 3.64 -14.04 -0.34
C HIS A 199 3.31 -13.49 -1.75
N PRO A 200 4.19 -13.74 -2.75
CA PRO A 200 3.94 -13.28 -4.11
C PRO A 200 2.68 -13.94 -4.67
N THR A 201 1.92 -13.19 -5.48
CA THR A 201 0.62 -13.63 -6.01
C THR A 201 0.72 -14.75 -7.04
N GLY A 202 1.90 -15.04 -7.57
CA GLY A 202 2.10 -15.97 -8.69
C GLY A 202 1.58 -15.45 -10.03
N ARG A 203 0.97 -14.26 -10.09
CA ARG A 203 0.47 -13.68 -11.34
C ARG A 203 1.62 -13.23 -12.25
N ALA A 204 1.48 -13.46 -13.55
CA ALA A 204 2.48 -13.06 -14.54
C ALA A 204 2.81 -11.56 -14.44
N LYS A 205 4.10 -11.24 -14.48
CA LYS A 205 4.62 -9.86 -14.41
C LYS A 205 4.73 -9.28 -15.83
N VAL A 206 3.61 -9.23 -16.54
CA VAL A 206 3.57 -8.86 -17.96
C VAL A 206 4.17 -7.47 -18.27
N TRP A 207 4.18 -6.55 -17.31
CA TRP A 207 4.81 -5.23 -17.50
C TRP A 207 6.33 -5.30 -17.67
N LEU A 208 6.98 -6.39 -17.26
CA LEU A 208 8.43 -6.56 -17.43
C LEU A 208 8.81 -6.82 -18.89
N LEU A 209 7.89 -7.37 -19.70
CA LEU A 209 8.09 -7.63 -21.12
C LEU A 209 8.16 -6.36 -21.95
N PHE A 210 7.71 -5.22 -21.42
CA PHE A 210 7.61 -3.93 -22.11
C PHE A 210 8.50 -2.84 -21.49
N ARG A 211 9.44 -3.21 -20.64
CA ARG A 211 10.49 -2.28 -20.18
C ARG A 211 11.46 -2.06 -21.34
N ARG A 212 11.44 -0.88 -21.92
CA ARG A 212 12.49 -0.35 -22.81
C ARG A 212 13.43 0.53 -22.00
#